data_c6d8cbbabff29b10ad633777f28959b6
#
_entry.id   c6d8cbbabff29b10ad633777f28959b6
#
_cell.length_a   1.000
_cell.length_b   1.000
_cell.length_c   1.000
_cell.angle_alpha   90.00
_cell.angle_beta   90.00
_cell.angle_gamma   90.00
#
_symmetry.space_group_name_H-M   'P 1'
#
loop_
_entity.id
_entity.type
_entity.pdbx_description
1 polymer ?
#
loop_
_entity_poly.entity_id
_entity_poly.type
_entity_poly.pdbx_seq_one_letter_code
_entity_poly.pdbx_strand_id
1 'polypeptide(L)'
;MRHWFFLAIAIAAEVAGTSFMKWSSVHGHLGGLAAMFVLLGASYYALSLAVTRVPVGLAYAVWEGVGLVAITLVSLAWFGESIGPAKAAGIVAVLGGILLIKRGMTPAPDEDTVPALAASR
;
A
#
# COMPACT_ATOMS: atom_id res chain seq x y z
N MET A 1 2.61 16.16 5.00
CA MET A 1 1.73 16.11 3.80
C MET A 1 2.39 15.42 2.61
N ARG A 2 3.62 15.75 2.27
CA ARG A 2 4.33 15.15 1.10
C ARG A 2 4.48 13.63 1.18
N HIS A 3 4.70 13.06 2.36
CA HIS A 3 4.92 11.61 2.53
C HIS A 3 3.66 10.79 2.25
N TRP A 4 2.51 11.29 2.63
CA TRP A 4 1.22 10.66 2.29
C TRP A 4 0.92 10.74 0.79
N PHE A 5 1.39 11.80 0.13
CA PHE A 5 1.30 11.93 -1.32
C PHE A 5 2.15 10.87 -2.03
N PHE A 6 3.38 10.62 -1.57
CA PHE A 6 4.22 9.53 -2.10
C PHE A 6 3.59 8.15 -1.87
N LEU A 7 2.95 7.95 -0.72
CA LEU A 7 2.23 6.70 -0.45
C LEU A 7 1.04 6.52 -1.43
N ALA A 8 0.29 7.57 -1.70
CA ALA A 8 -0.80 7.54 -2.67
C ALA A 8 -0.30 7.24 -4.10
N ILE A 9 0.83 7.83 -4.50
CA ILE A 9 1.49 7.54 -5.78
C ILE A 9 1.93 6.07 -5.84
N ALA A 10 2.51 5.54 -4.76
CA ALA A 10 2.92 4.15 -4.68
C ALA A 10 1.74 3.21 -4.91
N ILE A 11 0.63 3.45 -4.22
CA ILE A 11 -0.61 2.65 -4.37
C ILE A 11 -1.16 2.77 -5.81
N ALA A 12 -1.23 3.97 -6.37
CA ALA A 12 -1.73 4.17 -7.73
C ALA A 12 -0.85 3.46 -8.78
N ALA A 13 0.47 3.54 -8.64
CA ALA A 13 1.41 2.86 -9.54
C ALA A 13 1.31 1.33 -9.44
N GLU A 14 1.12 0.79 -8.23
CA GLU A 14 0.91 -0.64 -8.01
C GLU A 14 -0.39 -1.13 -8.64
N VAL A 15 -1.51 -0.43 -8.41
CA VAL A 15 -2.81 -0.78 -8.97
C VAL A 15 -2.77 -0.73 -10.50
N ALA A 16 -2.12 0.29 -11.08
CA ALA A 16 -1.93 0.36 -12.51
C ALA A 16 -1.06 -0.80 -13.03
N GLY A 17 0.06 -1.11 -12.37
CA GLY A 17 0.97 -2.19 -12.74
C GLY A 17 0.29 -3.56 -12.75
N THR A 18 -0.43 -3.87 -11.68
CA THR A 18 -1.18 -5.14 -11.57
C THR A 18 -2.35 -5.21 -12.56
N SER A 19 -2.99 -4.09 -12.87
CA SER A 19 -4.02 -4.02 -13.91
C SER A 19 -3.45 -4.28 -15.30
N PHE A 20 -2.28 -3.74 -15.62
CA PHE A 20 -1.56 -4.03 -16.87
C PHE A 20 -1.12 -5.49 -16.97
N MET A 21 -0.66 -6.08 -15.87
CA MET A 21 -0.34 -7.51 -15.81
C MET A 21 -1.55 -8.36 -16.17
N LYS A 22 -2.69 -8.07 -15.55
CA LYS A 22 -3.94 -8.81 -15.80
C LYS A 22 -4.43 -8.63 -17.24
N TRP A 23 -4.39 -7.40 -17.75
CA TRP A 23 -4.73 -7.11 -19.13
C TRP A 23 -3.80 -7.86 -20.12
N SER A 24 -2.50 -7.87 -19.86
CA SER A 24 -1.50 -8.60 -20.62
C SER A 24 -1.76 -10.10 -20.64
N SER A 25 -2.11 -10.67 -19.48
CA SER A 25 -2.44 -12.09 -19.34
C SER A 25 -3.67 -12.50 -20.17
N VAL A 26 -4.67 -11.64 -20.23
CA VAL A 26 -5.91 -11.89 -20.99
C VAL A 26 -5.69 -11.74 -22.51
N HIS A 27 -4.86 -10.79 -22.94
CA HIS A 27 -4.66 -10.47 -24.38
C HIS A 27 -3.37 -11.02 -24.98
N GLY A 28 -2.50 -11.67 -24.20
CA GLY A 28 -1.26 -12.28 -24.67
C GLY A 28 -0.17 -11.28 -25.08
N HIS A 29 -0.21 -10.04 -24.62
CA HIS A 29 0.74 -8.99 -24.99
C HIS A 29 1.87 -8.83 -23.95
N LEU A 30 3.11 -9.11 -24.35
CA LEU A 30 4.30 -8.95 -23.49
C LEU A 30 4.54 -7.50 -23.03
N GLY A 31 4.04 -6.51 -23.78
CA GLY A 31 4.17 -5.09 -23.42
C GLY A 31 3.52 -4.74 -22.08
N GLY A 32 2.43 -5.40 -21.70
CA GLY A 32 1.80 -5.19 -20.40
C GLY A 32 2.64 -5.70 -19.22
N LEU A 33 3.44 -6.76 -19.42
CA LEU A 33 4.40 -7.23 -18.42
C LEU A 33 5.53 -6.21 -18.22
N ALA A 34 6.07 -5.64 -19.29
CA ALA A 34 7.08 -4.59 -19.19
C ALA A 34 6.53 -3.35 -18.43
N ALA A 35 5.31 -2.91 -18.77
CA ALA A 35 4.63 -1.83 -18.07
C ALA A 35 4.42 -2.13 -16.58
N MET A 36 4.05 -3.37 -16.24
CA MET A 36 3.93 -3.84 -14.85
C MET A 36 5.26 -3.65 -14.10
N PHE A 37 6.37 -4.14 -14.62
CA PHE A 37 7.67 -4.04 -13.95
C PHE A 37 8.10 -2.59 -13.72
N VAL A 38 7.90 -1.71 -14.71
CA VAL A 38 8.20 -0.28 -14.57
C VAL A 38 7.33 0.37 -13.51
N LEU A 39 6.03 0.11 -13.51
CA LEU A 39 5.08 0.68 -12.55
C LEU A 39 5.29 0.14 -11.14
N LEU A 40 5.59 -1.14 -10.97
CA LEU A 40 5.95 -1.71 -9.67
C LEU A 40 7.26 -1.12 -9.15
N GLY A 41 8.28 -0.98 -9.99
CA GLY A 41 9.53 -0.30 -9.61
C GLY A 41 9.29 1.14 -9.15
N ALA A 42 8.46 1.89 -9.87
CA ALA A 42 8.05 3.24 -9.48
C ALA A 42 7.25 3.26 -8.16
N SER A 43 6.37 2.28 -7.95
CA SER A 43 5.63 2.10 -6.70
C SER A 43 6.56 1.89 -5.51
N TYR A 44 7.51 0.96 -5.60
CA TYR A 44 8.49 0.72 -4.54
C TYR A 44 9.39 1.92 -4.29
N TYR A 45 9.78 2.64 -5.33
CA TYR A 45 10.55 3.88 -5.18
C TYR A 45 9.74 4.95 -4.44
N ALA A 46 8.49 5.18 -4.81
CA ALA A 46 7.60 6.12 -4.12
C ALA A 46 7.35 5.70 -2.66
N LEU A 47 7.18 4.39 -2.40
CA LEU A 47 7.04 3.85 -1.05
C LEU A 47 8.30 4.11 -0.21
N SER A 48 9.48 3.95 -0.77
CA SER A 48 10.75 4.24 -0.07
C SER A 48 10.84 5.69 0.40
N LEU A 49 10.30 6.63 -0.38
CA LEU A 49 10.21 8.04 0.00
C LEU A 49 9.16 8.30 1.09
N ALA A 50 8.06 7.56 1.06
CA ALA A 50 7.01 7.67 2.09
C ALA A 50 7.49 7.22 3.47
N VAL A 51 8.21 6.09 3.54
CA VAL A 51 8.68 5.50 4.81
C VAL A 51 9.78 6.30 5.51
N THR A 52 10.31 7.34 4.88
CA THR A 52 11.28 8.25 5.53
C THR A 52 10.69 9.01 6.71
N ARG A 53 9.37 9.17 6.75
CA ARG A 53 8.65 9.92 7.79
C ARG A 53 7.42 9.20 8.34
N VAL A 54 6.89 8.21 7.62
CA VAL A 54 5.81 7.36 8.09
C VAL A 54 6.42 6.08 8.66
N PRO A 55 6.00 5.64 9.86
CA PRO A 55 6.48 4.37 10.40
C PRO A 55 6.30 3.23 9.40
N VAL A 56 7.35 2.44 9.18
CA VAL A 56 7.42 1.42 8.12
C VAL A 56 6.22 0.46 8.19
N GLY A 57 5.87 0.00 9.40
CA GLY A 57 4.74 -0.92 9.59
C GLY A 57 3.40 -0.32 9.16
N LEU A 58 3.18 0.97 9.48
CA LEU A 58 1.95 1.67 9.08
C LEU A 58 1.93 1.94 7.57
N ALA A 59 3.05 2.42 7.02
CA ALA A 59 3.16 2.69 5.57
C ALA A 59 2.88 1.42 4.76
N TYR A 60 3.48 0.30 5.16
CA TYR A 60 3.29 -1.00 4.52
C TYR A 60 1.84 -1.51 4.63
N ALA A 61 1.26 -1.43 5.83
CA ALA A 61 -0.12 -1.87 6.06
C ALA A 61 -1.13 -1.05 5.26
N VAL A 62 -0.95 0.28 5.19
CA VAL A 62 -1.83 1.17 4.40
C VAL A 62 -1.63 0.92 2.91
N TRP A 63 -0.39 0.82 2.44
CA TRP A 63 -0.07 0.55 1.04
C TRP A 63 -0.69 -0.77 0.58
N GLU A 64 -0.45 -1.85 1.29
CA GLU A 64 -0.98 -3.19 0.98
C GLU A 64 -2.52 -3.22 1.07
N GLY A 65 -3.08 -2.70 2.17
CA GLY A 65 -4.53 -2.75 2.41
C GLY A 65 -5.33 -1.88 1.45
N VAL A 66 -4.92 -0.65 1.23
CA VAL A 66 -5.59 0.26 0.29
C VAL A 66 -5.35 -0.22 -1.16
N GLY A 67 -4.14 -0.70 -1.46
CA GLY A 67 -3.81 -1.32 -2.74
C GLY A 67 -4.73 -2.51 -3.05
N LEU A 68 -4.90 -3.42 -2.10
CA LEU A 68 -5.77 -4.60 -2.25
C LEU A 68 -7.23 -4.20 -2.52
N VAL A 69 -7.77 -3.23 -1.78
CA VAL A 69 -9.13 -2.72 -2.00
C VAL A 69 -9.24 -2.08 -3.38
N ALA A 70 -8.28 -1.24 -3.77
CA ALA A 70 -8.27 -0.56 -5.06
C ALA A 70 -8.19 -1.56 -6.23
N ILE A 71 -7.29 -2.55 -6.17
CA ILE A 71 -7.18 -3.62 -7.16
C ILE A 71 -8.50 -4.41 -7.26
N THR A 72 -9.14 -4.69 -6.13
CA THR A 72 -10.42 -5.40 -6.11
C THR A 72 -11.50 -4.58 -6.80
N LEU A 73 -11.58 -3.27 -6.55
CA LEU A 73 -12.55 -2.39 -7.21
C LEU A 73 -12.30 -2.30 -8.72
N VAL A 74 -11.05 -2.19 -9.15
CA VAL A 74 -10.69 -2.21 -10.57
C VAL A 74 -11.06 -3.55 -11.20
N SER A 75 -10.81 -4.66 -10.51
CA SER A 75 -11.16 -6.00 -10.97
C SER A 75 -12.67 -6.16 -11.18
N LEU A 76 -13.46 -5.61 -10.26
CA LEU A 76 -14.93 -5.59 -10.38
C LEU A 76 -15.40 -4.75 -11.57
N ALA A 77 -14.89 -3.51 -11.66
CA ALA A 77 -15.36 -2.51 -12.62
C ALA A 77 -14.92 -2.82 -14.06
N TRP A 78 -13.68 -3.29 -14.23
CA TRP A 78 -13.05 -3.46 -15.55
C TRP A 78 -13.08 -4.89 -16.07
N PHE A 79 -12.94 -5.86 -15.17
CA PHE A 79 -12.89 -7.27 -15.55
C PHE A 79 -14.16 -8.06 -15.21
N GLY A 80 -15.16 -7.40 -14.62
CA GLY A 80 -16.45 -8.03 -14.30
C GLY A 80 -16.35 -9.19 -13.30
N GLU A 81 -15.27 -9.23 -12.48
CA GLU A 81 -15.11 -10.28 -11.48
C GLU A 81 -16.07 -10.08 -10.31
N SER A 82 -16.65 -11.19 -9.82
CA SER A 82 -17.49 -11.16 -8.62
C SER A 82 -16.63 -11.25 -7.34
N ILE A 83 -17.07 -10.55 -6.29
CA ILE A 83 -16.48 -10.71 -4.95
C ILE A 83 -17.14 -11.92 -4.29
N GLY A 84 -16.43 -13.04 -4.27
CA GLY A 84 -16.83 -14.19 -3.48
C GLY A 84 -16.71 -13.93 -1.97
N PRO A 85 -17.41 -14.73 -1.12
CA PRO A 85 -17.40 -14.53 0.34
C PRO A 85 -15.99 -14.66 0.95
N ALA A 86 -15.14 -15.51 0.41
CA ALA A 86 -13.75 -15.65 0.86
C ALA A 86 -12.93 -14.39 0.59
N LYS A 87 -13.12 -13.75 -0.59
CA LYS A 87 -12.44 -12.52 -0.96
C LYS A 87 -12.91 -11.35 -0.09
N ALA A 88 -14.21 -11.27 0.18
CA ALA A 88 -14.78 -10.28 1.09
C ALA A 88 -14.24 -10.43 2.52
N ALA A 89 -14.19 -11.65 3.05
CA ALA A 89 -13.62 -11.94 4.36
C ALA A 89 -12.14 -11.55 4.46
N GLY A 90 -11.35 -11.82 3.41
CA GLY A 90 -9.95 -11.42 3.32
C GLY A 90 -9.76 -9.89 3.38
N ILE A 91 -10.56 -9.13 2.64
CA ILE A 91 -10.53 -7.67 2.65
C ILE A 91 -10.86 -7.13 4.06
N VAL A 92 -11.91 -7.66 4.70
CA VAL A 92 -12.29 -7.26 6.06
C VAL A 92 -11.17 -7.58 7.06
N ALA A 93 -10.53 -8.74 6.93
CA ALA A 93 -9.41 -9.14 7.80
C ALA A 93 -8.20 -8.19 7.64
N VAL A 94 -7.84 -7.82 6.41
CA VAL A 94 -6.75 -6.88 6.13
C VAL A 94 -7.05 -5.49 6.70
N LEU A 95 -8.24 -4.96 6.45
CA LEU A 95 -8.64 -3.65 6.98
C LEU A 95 -8.70 -3.65 8.51
N GLY A 96 -9.18 -4.73 9.13
CA GLY A 96 -9.15 -4.93 10.58
C GLY A 96 -7.73 -4.95 11.13
N GLY A 97 -6.82 -5.64 10.46
CA GLY A 97 -5.39 -5.68 10.80
C GLY A 97 -4.74 -4.30 10.76
N ILE A 98 -5.03 -3.49 9.74
CA ILE A 98 -4.54 -2.10 9.64
C ILE A 98 -5.02 -1.25 10.81
N LEU A 99 -6.30 -1.38 11.18
CA LEU A 99 -6.86 -0.66 12.34
C LEU A 99 -6.18 -1.07 13.65
N LEU A 100 -5.89 -2.36 13.83
CA LEU A 100 -5.18 -2.88 15.00
C LEU A 100 -3.74 -2.34 15.06
N ILE A 101 -3.02 -2.37 13.94
CA ILE A 101 -1.66 -1.79 13.84
C ILE A 101 -1.70 -0.30 14.23
N LYS A 102 -2.63 0.45 13.64
CA LYS A 102 -2.77 1.89 13.94
C LYS A 102 -3.05 2.17 15.42
N ARG A 103 -3.84 1.32 16.07
CA ARG A 103 -4.14 1.46 17.52
C ARG A 103 -2.99 1.01 18.41
N GLY A 104 -2.21 0.01 17.97
CA GLY A 104 -1.06 -0.51 18.72
C GLY A 104 0.21 0.33 18.59
N MET A 105 0.26 1.30 17.67
CA MET A 105 1.42 2.18 17.51
C MET A 105 1.41 3.24 18.62
N THR A 106 2.35 3.12 19.55
CA THR A 106 2.66 4.20 20.49
C THR A 106 3.28 5.35 19.71
N PRO A 107 2.86 6.61 19.92
CA PRO A 107 3.55 7.76 19.34
C PRO A 107 5.04 7.68 19.70
N ALA A 108 5.92 7.90 18.71
CA ALA A 108 7.34 8.04 19.01
C ALA A 108 7.51 9.14 20.07
N PRO A 109 8.37 8.96 21.08
CA PRO A 109 8.66 10.03 22.04
C PRO A 109 9.07 11.28 21.24
N ASP A 110 8.45 12.42 21.56
CA ASP A 110 8.84 13.68 20.96
C ASP A 110 10.36 13.88 21.13
N GLU A 111 11.02 14.34 20.10
CA GLU A 111 12.47 14.55 20.05
C GLU A 111 12.94 15.42 21.22
N ASP A 112 12.06 16.25 21.77
CA ASP A 112 12.27 17.10 22.96
C ASP A 112 12.29 16.30 24.29
N THR A 113 11.76 15.08 24.30
CA THR A 113 11.69 14.24 25.53
C THR A 113 12.95 13.38 25.72
N VAL A 114 13.67 13.10 24.63
CA VAL A 114 14.87 12.27 24.66
C VAL A 114 16.02 12.90 25.48
N PRO A 115 16.31 14.22 25.38
CA PRO A 115 17.33 14.86 26.20
C PRO A 115 16.99 14.84 27.69
N ALA A 116 15.70 14.99 28.05
CA ALA A 116 15.26 14.98 29.46
C ALA A 116 15.42 13.60 30.10
N LEU A 117 15.14 12.51 29.36
CA LEU A 117 15.33 11.14 29.82
C LEU A 117 16.82 10.77 29.96
N ALA A 118 17.69 11.27 29.07
CA ALA A 118 19.13 11.08 29.14
C ALA A 118 19.76 11.84 30.32
N ALA A 119 19.24 13.02 30.65
CA ALA A 119 19.71 13.84 31.77
C ALA A 119 19.27 13.32 33.15
N SER A 120 18.24 12.46 33.21
CA SER A 120 17.72 11.87 34.45
C SER A 120 18.44 10.58 34.90
N ARG A 121 19.40 10.12 34.11
CA ARG A 121 20.27 8.97 34.40
C ARG A 121 21.63 9.46 34.83
#